data_aa91246088707b2910ab73a79e546046
#
_entry.id   aa91246088707b2910ab73a79e546046
#
_cell.length_a   1.000
_cell.length_b   1.000
_cell.length_c   1.000
_cell.angle_alpha   90.00
_cell.angle_beta   90.00
_cell.angle_gamma   90.00
#
_symmetry.space_group_name_H-M   'P 1'
#
loop_
_entity.id
_entity.type
_entity.pdbx_description
1 polymer ?
#
loop_
_entity_poly.entity_id
_entity_poly.type
_entity_poly.pdbx_seq_one_letter_code
_entity_poly.pdbx_strand_id
1 'polypeptide(L)'
;MAKTTQDVTDTELSVLKVLWAEKTATVRRIAESLYGETAKSQHATVQKLLDRLKTKGFVARDRTVWPHVFRPAIQQDELIDRRLQHTADKFCGGSMQPLLTHLLRGRNLTKSDRQSLRSLLDELDQEGST
;
A
#
# COMPACT_ATOMS: atom_id res chain seq x y z
N MET A 1 1.38 18.37 -11.61
CA MET A 1 1.09 18.15 -11.60
C MET A 1 0.78 16.97 -11.55
N ALA A 2 0.48 16.69 -11.70
CA ALA A 2 -0.05 15.72 -11.71
C ALA A 2 0.42 14.49 -11.39
N LYS A 3 1.28 14.18 -11.19
CA LYS A 3 1.74 13.11 -10.84
C LYS A 3 1.50 12.69 -9.64
N THR A 4 0.91 13.29 -8.91
CA THR A 4 0.48 12.91 -7.66
C THR A 4 -0.27 11.66 -7.69
N THR A 5 -0.73 11.27 -8.79
CA THR A 5 -1.55 10.13 -8.83
C THR A 5 -0.79 8.91 -9.21
N GLN A 6 0.48 8.86 -8.95
CA GLN A 6 1.19 7.67 -9.20
C GLN A 6 0.63 6.58 -8.34
N ASP A 7 0.11 5.59 -8.99
CA ASP A 7 -0.54 4.49 -8.35
C ASP A 7 0.31 3.24 -8.45
N VAL A 8 -0.03 2.25 -7.65
CA VAL A 8 0.71 1.01 -7.60
C VAL A 8 -0.07 -0.03 -8.37
N THR A 9 0.60 -0.73 -9.29
CA THR A 9 -0.03 -1.83 -9.99
C THR A 9 -0.12 -3.03 -9.04
N ASP A 10 -0.91 -4.01 -9.41
CA ASP A 10 -1.08 -5.20 -8.57
C ASP A 10 0.23 -5.92 -8.34
N THR A 11 1.09 -6.03 -9.36
CA THR A 11 2.37 -6.68 -9.19
C THR A 11 3.33 -5.86 -8.35
N GLU A 12 3.31 -4.55 -8.51
CA GLU A 12 4.10 -3.67 -7.65
C GLU A 12 3.65 -3.77 -6.19
N LEU A 13 2.34 -3.86 -5.99
CA LEU A 13 1.81 -4.02 -4.65
C LEU A 13 2.28 -5.33 -4.01
N SER A 14 2.38 -6.40 -4.79
CA SER A 14 2.89 -7.67 -4.29
C SER A 14 4.30 -7.52 -3.73
N VAL A 15 5.14 -6.74 -4.41
CA VAL A 15 6.50 -6.47 -3.93
C VAL A 15 6.47 -5.67 -2.63
N LEU A 16 5.62 -4.62 -2.59
CA LEU A 16 5.49 -3.82 -1.37
C LEU A 16 5.02 -4.66 -0.19
N LYS A 17 4.10 -5.59 -0.43
CA LYS A 17 3.60 -6.45 0.65
C LYS A 17 4.71 -7.29 1.27
N VAL A 18 5.64 -7.78 0.46
CA VAL A 18 6.79 -8.52 0.96
C VAL A 18 7.66 -7.59 1.82
N LEU A 19 7.90 -6.37 1.33
CA LEU A 19 8.73 -5.42 2.06
C LEU A 19 8.08 -4.97 3.37
N TRP A 20 6.77 -4.79 3.39
CA TRP A 20 6.08 -4.45 4.63
C TRP A 20 6.18 -5.58 5.65
N ALA A 21 6.11 -6.83 5.18
CA ALA A 21 6.19 -7.98 6.08
C ALA A 21 7.60 -8.21 6.60
N GLU A 22 8.60 -8.05 5.74
CA GLU A 22 9.99 -8.38 6.11
C GLU A 22 10.82 -7.16 6.51
N LYS A 23 10.31 -5.97 6.25
CA LYS A 23 10.95 -4.68 6.52
C LYS A 23 12.08 -4.36 5.57
N THR A 24 12.96 -5.29 5.28
CA THR A 24 13.97 -5.14 4.23
C THR A 24 14.08 -6.48 3.51
N ALA A 25 14.45 -6.44 2.25
CA ALA A 25 14.66 -7.66 1.49
C ALA A 25 15.53 -7.40 0.28
N THR A 26 16.24 -8.46 -0.15
CA THR A 26 17.00 -8.43 -1.39
C THR A 26 16.08 -8.79 -2.54
N VAL A 27 16.54 -8.55 -3.77
CA VAL A 27 15.81 -8.96 -4.97
C VAL A 27 15.53 -10.46 -4.92
N ARG A 28 16.55 -11.23 -4.55
CA ARG A 28 16.42 -12.67 -4.46
C ARG A 28 15.33 -13.09 -3.47
N ARG A 29 15.32 -12.47 -2.31
CA ARG A 29 14.33 -12.80 -1.27
C ARG A 29 12.92 -12.49 -1.75
N ILE A 30 12.74 -11.35 -2.39
CA ILE A 30 11.44 -10.95 -2.92
C ILE A 30 10.98 -11.96 -3.98
N ALA A 31 11.89 -12.32 -4.88
CA ALA A 31 11.57 -13.28 -5.93
C ALA A 31 11.18 -14.64 -5.34
N GLU A 32 11.88 -15.08 -4.32
CA GLU A 32 11.56 -16.34 -3.64
C GLU A 32 10.19 -16.29 -2.99
N SER A 33 9.88 -15.16 -2.37
CA SER A 33 8.59 -15.01 -1.72
C SER A 33 7.43 -15.01 -2.71
N LEU A 34 7.61 -14.38 -3.85
CA LEU A 34 6.53 -14.23 -4.83
C LEU A 34 6.41 -15.38 -5.82
N TYR A 35 7.52 -15.99 -6.18
CA TYR A 35 7.55 -16.95 -7.28
C TYR A 35 8.05 -18.34 -6.90
N GLY A 36 8.52 -18.51 -5.69
CA GLY A 36 8.94 -19.82 -5.21
C GLY A 36 9.98 -20.49 -6.10
N GLU A 37 9.61 -21.61 -6.70
CA GLU A 37 10.54 -22.40 -7.49
C GLU A 37 11.00 -21.70 -8.77
N THR A 38 10.25 -20.75 -9.27
CA THR A 38 10.63 -20.02 -10.48
C THR A 38 11.35 -18.71 -10.16
N ALA A 39 11.77 -18.53 -8.92
CA ALA A 39 12.37 -17.27 -8.48
C ALA A 39 13.54 -16.83 -9.34
N LYS A 40 14.41 -17.76 -9.72
CA LYS A 40 15.58 -17.39 -10.50
C LYS A 40 15.21 -16.77 -11.84
N SER A 41 14.19 -17.30 -12.50
CA SER A 41 13.77 -16.80 -13.80
C SER A 41 13.02 -15.47 -13.66
N GLN A 42 12.58 -15.12 -12.47
CA GLN A 42 11.82 -13.89 -12.23
C GLN A 42 12.67 -12.78 -11.62
N HIS A 43 13.96 -13.00 -11.48
CA HIS A 43 14.85 -12.02 -10.86
C HIS A 43 14.81 -10.68 -11.58
N ALA A 44 14.89 -10.71 -12.90
CA ALA A 44 14.84 -9.48 -13.70
C ALA A 44 13.50 -8.78 -13.58
N THR A 45 12.42 -9.54 -13.50
CA THR A 45 11.09 -8.97 -13.34
C THR A 45 10.98 -8.22 -12.02
N VAL A 46 11.45 -8.85 -10.93
CA VAL A 46 11.42 -8.21 -9.62
C VAL A 46 12.28 -6.96 -9.62
N GLN A 47 13.45 -7.01 -10.26
CA GLN A 47 14.32 -5.86 -10.36
C GLN A 47 13.61 -4.68 -11.06
N LYS A 48 12.89 -4.95 -12.13
CA LYS A 48 12.15 -3.92 -12.85
C LYS A 48 11.03 -3.34 -11.99
N LEU A 49 10.33 -4.19 -11.24
CA LEU A 49 9.27 -3.71 -10.35
C LEU A 49 9.84 -2.82 -9.26
N LEU A 50 10.99 -3.18 -8.70
CA LEU A 50 11.65 -2.37 -7.70
C LEU A 50 12.11 -1.04 -8.29
N ASP A 51 12.62 -1.05 -9.51
CA ASP A 51 13.06 0.18 -10.17
C ASP A 51 11.87 1.14 -10.37
N ARG A 52 10.72 0.61 -10.78
CA ARG A 52 9.52 1.42 -10.93
C ARG A 52 9.07 1.99 -9.60
N LEU A 53 9.04 1.15 -8.57
CA LEU A 53 8.64 1.58 -7.23
C LEU A 53 9.61 2.64 -6.69
N LYS A 54 10.88 2.49 -6.97
CA LYS A 54 11.87 3.47 -6.55
C LYS A 54 11.65 4.80 -7.26
N THR A 55 11.37 4.76 -8.56
CA THR A 55 11.06 5.96 -9.33
C THR A 55 9.83 6.68 -8.78
N LYS A 56 8.84 5.91 -8.34
CA LYS A 56 7.62 6.48 -7.75
C LYS A 56 7.83 6.97 -6.32
N GLY A 57 8.99 6.70 -5.73
CA GLY A 57 9.29 7.11 -4.36
C GLY A 57 8.73 6.19 -3.31
N PHE A 58 8.33 4.97 -3.67
CA PHE A 58 7.71 4.03 -2.75
C PHE A 58 8.68 3.03 -2.15
N VAL A 59 9.89 2.93 -2.68
CA VAL A 59 10.91 2.02 -2.18
C VAL A 59 12.24 2.74 -2.16
N ALA A 60 13.09 2.41 -1.21
CA ALA A 60 14.45 2.92 -1.14
C ALA A 60 15.41 1.75 -1.19
N ARG A 61 16.56 1.96 -1.81
CA ARG A 61 17.59 0.94 -1.93
C ARG A 61 18.77 1.29 -1.04
N ASP A 62 19.21 0.34 -0.23
CA ASP A 62 20.40 0.51 0.59
C ASP A 62 21.57 -0.13 -0.14
N ARG A 63 22.50 0.69 -0.59
CA ARG A 63 23.68 0.24 -1.32
C ARG A 63 24.89 -0.01 -0.43
N THR A 64 24.74 0.22 0.87
CA THR A 64 25.86 0.06 1.78
C THR A 64 26.15 -1.39 2.10
N VAL A 65 25.21 -2.29 1.78
CA VAL A 65 25.41 -3.72 1.95
C VAL A 65 25.30 -4.43 0.61
N TRP A 66 25.86 -5.61 0.52
CA TRP A 66 25.79 -6.39 -0.70
C TRP A 66 25.39 -7.82 -0.34
N PRO A 67 24.38 -8.38 -1.01
CA PRO A 67 23.61 -7.74 -2.08
C PRO A 67 22.78 -6.58 -1.53
N HIS A 68 22.42 -5.66 -2.42
CA HIS A 68 21.65 -4.50 -2.01
C HIS A 68 20.30 -4.93 -1.44
N VAL A 69 19.85 -4.23 -0.41
CA VAL A 69 18.54 -4.49 0.17
C VAL A 69 17.63 -3.31 -0.12
N PHE A 70 16.36 -3.60 -0.14
CA PHE A 70 15.33 -2.60 -0.40
C PHE A 70 14.43 -2.53 0.81
N ARG A 71 13.87 -1.35 1.05
CA ARG A 71 12.91 -1.16 2.13
C ARG A 71 11.76 -0.30 1.62
N PRO A 72 10.58 -0.42 2.21
CA PRO A 72 9.46 0.41 1.77
C PRO A 72 9.68 1.85 2.23
N ALA A 73 9.42 2.80 1.33
CA ALA A 73 9.45 4.22 1.62
C ALA A 73 8.05 4.78 1.81
N ILE A 74 7.03 3.94 1.66
CA ILE A 74 5.66 4.30 1.92
C ILE A 74 5.06 3.18 2.75
N GLN A 75 4.27 3.54 3.76
CA GLN A 75 3.63 2.55 4.59
C GLN A 75 2.27 2.17 4.02
N GLN A 76 1.75 1.03 4.45
CA GLN A 76 0.48 0.53 3.95
C GLN A 76 -0.65 1.52 4.19
N ASP A 77 -0.70 2.10 5.37
CA ASP A 77 -1.75 3.06 5.72
C ASP A 77 -1.74 4.26 4.79
N GLU A 78 -0.56 4.75 4.50
CA GLU A 78 -0.41 5.91 3.63
C GLU A 78 -0.88 5.61 2.22
N LEU A 79 -0.60 4.40 1.74
CA LEU A 79 -1.03 3.99 0.40
C LEU A 79 -2.55 3.84 0.36
N ILE A 80 -3.15 3.30 1.42
CA ILE A 80 -4.60 3.20 1.53
C ILE A 80 -5.22 4.59 1.46
N ASP A 81 -4.68 5.54 2.21
CA ASP A 81 -5.19 6.91 2.20
C ASP A 81 -5.16 7.52 0.80
N ARG A 82 -4.05 7.31 0.08
CA ARG A 82 -3.95 7.83 -1.29
C ARG A 82 -4.97 7.21 -2.22
N ARG A 83 -5.19 5.91 -2.08
CA ARG A 83 -6.17 5.21 -2.92
C ARG A 83 -7.58 5.68 -2.62
N LEU A 84 -7.91 5.89 -1.36
CA LEU A 84 -9.22 6.40 -0.98
C LEU A 84 -9.44 7.79 -1.53
N GLN A 85 -8.46 8.68 -1.39
CA GLN A 85 -8.60 10.03 -1.90
C GLN A 85 -8.69 10.04 -3.43
N HIS A 86 -7.90 9.20 -4.08
CA HIS A 86 -7.95 9.09 -5.54
C HIS A 86 -9.33 8.63 -6.01
N THR A 87 -9.90 7.65 -5.32
CA THR A 87 -11.23 7.14 -5.63
C THR A 87 -12.28 8.22 -5.42
N ALA A 88 -12.20 8.96 -4.32
CA ALA A 88 -13.12 10.04 -4.03
C ALA A 88 -13.01 11.14 -5.10
N ASP A 89 -11.79 11.48 -5.49
CA ASP A 89 -11.59 12.52 -6.52
C ASP A 89 -12.15 12.08 -7.86
N LYS A 90 -11.92 10.82 -8.20
CA LYS A 90 -12.32 10.33 -9.52
C LYS A 90 -13.83 10.11 -9.65
N PHE A 91 -14.45 9.56 -8.62
CA PHE A 91 -15.83 9.14 -8.70
C PHE A 91 -16.82 9.97 -7.88
N CYS A 92 -16.34 10.74 -6.93
CA CYS A 92 -17.21 11.41 -5.96
C CYS A 92 -16.94 12.90 -5.83
N GLY A 93 -16.29 13.50 -6.82
CA GLY A 93 -16.00 14.94 -6.79
C GLY A 93 -15.17 15.37 -5.61
N GLY A 94 -14.34 14.47 -5.07
CA GLY A 94 -13.46 14.76 -3.95
C GLY A 94 -14.08 14.54 -2.58
N SER A 95 -15.37 14.18 -2.53
CA SER A 95 -16.02 13.95 -1.25
C SER A 95 -15.89 12.51 -0.80
N MET A 96 -15.60 12.30 0.46
CA MET A 96 -15.51 10.97 1.05
C MET A 96 -16.88 10.42 1.42
N GLN A 97 -17.91 11.25 1.47
CA GLN A 97 -19.21 10.83 1.96
C GLN A 97 -19.80 9.66 1.18
N PRO A 98 -19.79 9.65 -0.17
CA PRO A 98 -20.30 8.48 -0.88
C PRO A 98 -19.54 7.21 -0.57
N LEU A 99 -18.22 7.31 -0.35
CA LEU A 99 -17.42 6.14 0.01
C LEU A 99 -17.84 5.59 1.37
N LEU A 100 -18.06 6.49 2.33
CA LEU A 100 -18.53 6.09 3.65
C LEU A 100 -19.91 5.42 3.55
N THR A 101 -20.79 5.99 2.75
CA THR A 101 -22.12 5.42 2.58
C THR A 101 -22.05 4.00 2.04
N HIS A 102 -21.23 3.79 1.00
CA HIS A 102 -21.09 2.46 0.42
C HIS A 102 -20.46 1.49 1.39
N LEU A 103 -19.46 1.95 2.16
CA LEU A 103 -18.82 1.10 3.14
C LEU A 103 -19.80 0.66 4.23
N LEU A 104 -20.59 1.61 4.74
CA LEU A 104 -21.54 1.32 5.82
C LEU A 104 -22.72 0.47 5.37
N ARG A 105 -23.15 0.61 4.12
CA ARG A 105 -24.23 -0.17 3.58
C ARG A 105 -23.78 -1.45 2.90
N GLY A 106 -22.47 -1.66 2.85
CA GLY A 106 -21.91 -2.84 2.22
C GLY A 106 -22.29 -4.11 2.96
N ARG A 107 -22.35 -5.19 2.23
CA ARG A 107 -22.78 -6.45 2.81
C ARG A 107 -21.75 -7.11 3.68
N ASN A 108 -20.49 -6.66 3.58
CA ASN A 108 -19.40 -7.35 4.25
C ASN A 108 -19.06 -6.80 5.62
N LEU A 109 -19.84 -5.83 6.12
CA LEU A 109 -19.58 -5.32 7.45
C LEU A 109 -20.14 -6.27 8.50
N THR A 110 -19.25 -6.86 9.25
CA THR A 110 -19.63 -7.75 10.34
C THR A 110 -20.04 -6.91 11.56
N LYS A 111 -20.60 -7.59 12.55
CA LYS A 111 -20.91 -6.96 13.81
C LYS A 111 -19.64 -6.39 14.46
N SER A 112 -18.56 -7.13 14.37
CA SER A 112 -17.27 -6.71 14.88
C SER A 112 -16.76 -5.45 14.16
N ASP A 113 -16.93 -5.39 12.84
CA ASP A 113 -16.54 -4.23 12.06
C ASP A 113 -17.33 -2.99 12.50
N ARG A 114 -18.63 -3.14 12.73
CA ARG A 114 -19.46 -2.03 13.16
C ARG A 114 -19.04 -1.53 14.54
N GLN A 115 -18.65 -2.45 15.42
CA GLN A 115 -18.21 -2.10 16.74
C GLN A 115 -16.90 -1.34 16.67
N SER A 116 -15.96 -1.80 15.83
CA SER A 116 -14.71 -1.10 15.60
C SER A 116 -14.94 0.30 15.05
N LEU A 117 -15.90 0.44 14.15
CA LEU A 117 -16.24 1.74 13.58
C LEU A 117 -16.73 2.72 14.66
N ARG A 118 -17.58 2.25 15.56
CA ARG A 118 -18.07 3.09 16.65
C ARG A 118 -16.92 3.56 17.55
N SER A 119 -16.00 2.64 17.85
CA SER A 119 -14.85 2.99 18.67
C SER A 119 -13.97 4.02 17.98
N LEU A 120 -13.72 3.86 16.69
CA LEU A 120 -12.93 4.81 15.92
C LEU A 120 -13.58 6.18 15.88
N LEU A 121 -14.89 6.23 15.69
CA LEU A 121 -15.62 7.50 15.67
C LEU A 121 -15.54 8.19 17.02
N ASP A 122 -15.67 7.45 18.12
CA ASP A 122 -15.55 7.99 19.45
C ASP A 122 -14.17 8.58 19.69
N GLU A 123 -13.12 7.88 19.25
CA GLU A 123 -11.75 8.38 19.38
C GLU A 123 -11.55 9.67 18.61
N LEU A 124 -12.06 9.72 17.38
CA LEU A 124 -11.94 10.91 16.55
C LEU A 124 -12.72 12.07 17.12
N ASP A 125 -13.88 11.81 17.67
CA ASP A 125 -14.70 12.87 18.31
C ASP A 125 -13.98 13.44 19.52
N GLN A 126 -13.30 12.59 20.31
CA GLN A 126 -12.55 13.07 21.45
C GLN A 126 -11.38 13.91 21.01
N GLU A 127 -10.68 13.51 19.96
CA GLU A 127 -9.57 14.29 19.44
C GLU A 127 -10.06 15.63 18.89
N GLY A 128 -11.18 15.61 18.20
CA GLY A 128 -11.72 16.79 17.57
C GLY A 128 -12.35 17.77 18.53
N SER A 129 -12.61 17.36 19.77
CA SER A 129 -13.29 18.23 20.72
C SER A 129 -12.32 19.08 21.52
N THR A 130 -11.06 19.04 21.19
CA THR A 130 -10.11 19.97 21.85
C THR A 130 -9.96 21.29 21.07
#